data_5dd83c20770c1cda36ab45d31264c50e
#
_entry.id   5dd83c20770c1cda36ab45d31264c50e
#
_cell.length_a   1.000
_cell.length_b   1.000
_cell.length_c   1.000
_cell.angle_alpha   90.00
_cell.angle_beta   90.00
_cell.angle_gamma   90.00
#
_symmetry.space_group_name_H-M   'P 1'
#
loop_
_entity.id
_entity.type
_entity.pdbx_description
1 polymer ?
#
loop_
_entity_poly.entity_id
_entity_poly.type
_entity_poly.pdbx_seq_one_letter_code
_entity_poly.pdbx_strand_id
1 'polypeptide(L)'
;MQRIGVLFVGVLALAARRGAAQQATGTTLWRVAATTLATPPALALGPSAAIWNPAQTEDGARLQLGIDAIQTPSAVDATGVIATVRVPAGKIGQVGVLFGRVGLSDISQTVDSPDPTGVIPVYTLAAGATWSRLVAKTSLGATLAFHETVLDDNRSDRWTMDVGASRSFAGDRFRIAAATHFISSLKANDPSQDLFAGLEGRVWSGALSGDRVVVRGRYGISFGHGFTADHQFGAGAEFGKIVAFDLMLAREGSYGSGGASWRPVAGVRIAIGKYRITLTRDTGVNDLGSAYRVGMDARFR
;
A
#
# COMPACT_ATOMS: atom_id res chain seq x y z
N MET A 1 6.93 -32.47 -6.98
CA MET A 1 6.55 -31.18 -6.36
C MET A 1 7.19 -29.96 -7.04
N GLN A 2 7.38 -30.00 -8.39
CA GLN A 2 8.11 -28.96 -9.15
C GLN A 2 7.24 -28.14 -10.12
N ARG A 3 5.91 -28.28 -10.11
CA ARG A 3 5.05 -27.64 -11.15
C ARG A 3 4.30 -26.37 -10.74
N ILE A 4 4.43 -25.89 -9.51
CA ILE A 4 3.72 -24.69 -9.04
C ILE A 4 4.51 -23.40 -9.31
N GLY A 5 5.82 -23.47 -9.54
CA GLY A 5 6.66 -22.29 -9.79
C GLY A 5 6.48 -21.64 -11.16
N VAL A 6 5.97 -22.37 -12.14
CA VAL A 6 5.89 -21.90 -13.53
C VAL A 6 4.63 -21.05 -13.79
N LEU A 7 3.58 -21.23 -13.00
CA LEU A 7 2.33 -20.46 -13.18
C LEU A 7 2.45 -18.98 -12.78
N PHE A 8 3.34 -18.65 -11.85
CA PHE A 8 3.52 -17.27 -11.36
C PHE A 8 4.26 -16.35 -12.33
N VAL A 9 5.15 -16.90 -13.16
CA VAL A 9 5.90 -16.11 -14.15
C VAL A 9 5.05 -15.82 -15.39
N GLY A 10 4.09 -16.68 -15.71
CA GLY A 10 3.22 -16.51 -16.88
C GLY A 10 2.19 -15.39 -16.78
N VAL A 11 1.74 -15.04 -15.57
CA VAL A 11 0.77 -13.96 -15.35
C VAL A 11 1.43 -12.57 -15.50
N LEU A 12 2.72 -12.46 -15.21
CA LEU A 12 3.51 -11.23 -15.35
C LEU A 12 3.76 -10.81 -16.82
N ALA A 13 3.75 -11.75 -17.76
CA ALA A 13 4.07 -11.48 -19.16
C ALA A 13 2.87 -11.03 -20.02
N LEU A 14 1.64 -11.20 -19.53
CA LEU A 14 0.41 -10.89 -20.29
C LEU A 14 -0.09 -9.44 -20.16
N ALA A 15 0.50 -8.64 -19.27
CA ALA A 15 0.06 -7.28 -19.00
C ALA A 15 0.63 -6.19 -19.94
N ALA A 16 1.48 -6.55 -20.92
CA ALA A 16 2.19 -5.59 -21.75
C ALA A 16 1.46 -5.22 -23.04
N ARG A 17 0.48 -4.33 -23.02
CA ARG A 17 0.03 -3.60 -24.21
C ARG A 17 -0.10 -2.09 -23.94
N ARG A 18 0.57 -1.31 -24.78
CA ARG A 18 0.60 0.15 -24.75
C ARG A 18 -0.74 0.75 -25.18
N GLY A 19 -1.30 1.63 -24.35
CA GLY A 19 -2.38 2.55 -24.70
C GLY A 19 -2.18 3.83 -23.91
N ALA A 20 -2.00 4.95 -24.59
CA ALA A 20 -2.00 6.27 -23.94
C ALA A 20 -3.44 6.60 -23.56
N ALA A 21 -3.83 6.30 -22.33
CA ALA A 21 -5.06 6.78 -21.74
C ALA A 21 -4.76 7.93 -20.78
N GLN A 22 -5.58 8.94 -20.79
CA GLN A 22 -5.53 10.06 -19.84
C GLN A 22 -5.68 9.48 -18.42
N GLN A 23 -4.74 9.76 -17.53
CA GLN A 23 -4.80 9.27 -16.15
C GLN A 23 -6.01 9.89 -15.45
N ALA A 24 -6.90 9.05 -14.94
CA ALA A 24 -7.98 9.52 -14.09
C ALA A 24 -7.39 10.05 -12.76
N THR A 25 -7.81 11.23 -12.34
CA THR A 25 -7.29 11.93 -11.15
C THR A 25 -7.34 11.09 -9.88
N GLY A 26 -8.36 10.23 -9.73
CA GLY A 26 -8.50 9.36 -8.56
C GLY A 26 -7.40 8.32 -8.37
N THR A 27 -6.74 7.89 -9.46
CA THR A 27 -5.63 6.93 -9.36
C THR A 27 -4.37 7.56 -8.78
N THR A 28 -4.16 8.83 -9.07
CA THR A 28 -3.05 9.61 -8.52
C THR A 28 -3.16 9.75 -7.01
N LEU A 29 -4.38 9.91 -6.47
CA LEU A 29 -4.60 10.02 -5.02
C LEU A 29 -4.22 8.72 -4.27
N TRP A 30 -4.56 7.55 -4.80
CA TRP A 30 -4.11 6.28 -4.20
C TRP A 30 -2.59 6.09 -4.29
N ARG A 31 -1.95 6.56 -5.34
CA ARG A 31 -0.48 6.58 -5.43
C ARG A 31 0.13 7.50 -4.38
N VAL A 32 -0.44 8.68 -4.15
CA VAL A 32 -0.03 9.55 -3.04
C VAL A 32 -0.13 8.82 -1.71
N ALA A 33 -1.20 8.06 -1.47
CA ALA A 33 -1.32 7.24 -0.27
C ALA A 33 -0.25 6.14 -0.18
N ALA A 34 0.11 5.50 -1.30
CA ALA A 34 1.16 4.48 -1.35
C ALA A 34 2.55 5.05 -1.06
N THR A 35 2.81 6.30 -1.47
CA THR A 35 4.12 6.93 -1.25
C THR A 35 4.44 7.16 0.22
N THR A 36 3.44 7.25 1.08
CA THR A 36 3.62 7.41 2.52
C THR A 36 3.96 6.10 3.26
N LEU A 37 4.11 4.98 2.56
CA LEU A 37 4.58 3.73 3.14
C LEU A 37 6.12 3.74 3.26
N ALA A 38 6.66 3.45 4.44
CA ALA A 38 8.10 3.26 4.65
C ALA A 38 8.59 1.84 4.25
N THR A 39 7.73 1.06 3.63
CA THR A 39 8.02 -0.28 3.10
C THR A 39 7.36 -0.45 1.74
N PRO A 40 7.92 -1.24 0.83
CA PRO A 40 7.26 -1.55 -0.43
C PRO A 40 5.81 -2.03 -0.22
N PRO A 41 4.83 -1.59 -1.02
CA PRO A 41 3.41 -1.91 -0.81
C PRO A 41 3.12 -3.41 -0.71
N ALA A 42 3.76 -4.23 -1.56
CA ALA A 42 3.62 -5.69 -1.49
C ALA A 42 4.07 -6.29 -0.14
N LEU A 43 4.99 -5.62 0.57
CA LEU A 43 5.58 -6.04 1.85
C LEU A 43 4.98 -5.31 3.05
N ALA A 44 4.04 -4.39 2.85
CA ALA A 44 3.39 -3.67 3.93
C ALA A 44 2.85 -4.61 4.99
N LEU A 45 2.85 -4.19 6.26
CA LEU A 45 2.45 -4.98 7.42
C LEU A 45 1.32 -4.30 8.17
N GLY A 46 0.55 -5.10 8.89
CA GLY A 46 -0.59 -4.64 9.68
C GLY A 46 -1.92 -4.85 8.98
N PRO A 47 -3.05 -4.67 9.71
CA PRO A 47 -4.38 -4.86 9.13
C PRO A 47 -4.68 -3.94 7.96
N SER A 48 -4.28 -2.67 8.01
CA SER A 48 -4.47 -1.70 6.93
C SER A 48 -3.65 -2.02 5.67
N ALA A 49 -2.62 -2.88 5.77
CA ALA A 49 -1.88 -3.37 4.62
C ALA A 49 -2.73 -4.20 3.65
N ALA A 50 -3.90 -4.68 4.08
CA ALA A 50 -4.81 -5.43 3.23
C ALA A 50 -5.27 -4.66 1.97
N ILE A 51 -5.24 -3.32 2.01
CA ILE A 51 -5.53 -2.51 0.82
C ILE A 51 -4.41 -2.61 -0.23
N TRP A 52 -3.17 -2.85 0.20
CA TRP A 52 -1.99 -2.93 -0.68
C TRP A 52 -1.67 -4.37 -1.08
N ASN A 53 -1.83 -5.30 -0.14
CA ASN A 53 -1.63 -6.72 -0.38
C ASN A 53 -2.57 -7.54 0.52
N PRO A 54 -3.65 -8.09 -0.02
CA PRO A 54 -4.63 -8.84 0.76
C PRO A 54 -4.05 -10.14 1.38
N ALA A 55 -2.91 -10.65 0.88
CA ALA A 55 -2.24 -11.82 1.44
C ALA A 55 -1.51 -11.56 2.77
N GLN A 56 -1.43 -10.31 3.23
CA GLN A 56 -0.77 -10.01 4.51
C GLN A 56 -1.62 -10.50 5.66
N THR A 57 -1.26 -11.68 6.16
CA THR A 57 -1.89 -12.29 7.33
C THR A 57 -0.96 -12.18 8.52
N GLU A 58 -1.51 -11.91 9.67
CA GLU A 58 -0.83 -12.06 10.93
C GLU A 58 -1.57 -13.13 11.74
N ASP A 59 -0.87 -14.20 12.08
CA ASP A 59 -1.45 -15.36 12.78
C ASP A 59 -1.78 -15.05 14.24
N GLY A 60 -2.83 -15.71 14.75
CA GLY A 60 -3.11 -15.83 16.19
C GLY A 60 -3.95 -14.70 16.81
N ALA A 61 -4.40 -13.70 16.08
CA ALA A 61 -5.34 -12.69 16.60
C ALA A 61 -6.79 -13.08 16.30
N ARG A 62 -7.68 -12.91 17.32
CA ARG A 62 -9.13 -13.11 17.14
C ARG A 62 -9.80 -11.95 16.42
N LEU A 63 -9.31 -10.74 16.66
CA LEU A 63 -9.77 -9.52 16.01
C LEU A 63 -8.56 -8.64 15.73
N GLN A 64 -8.47 -8.14 14.51
CA GLN A 64 -7.46 -7.18 14.09
C GLN A 64 -8.17 -5.93 13.57
N LEU A 65 -7.76 -4.79 14.09
CA LEU A 65 -8.23 -3.48 13.67
C LEU A 65 -7.03 -2.67 13.17
N GLY A 66 -7.20 -1.92 12.12
CA GLY A 66 -6.21 -0.98 11.62
C GLY A 66 -6.87 0.29 11.14
N ILE A 67 -6.26 1.41 11.46
CA ILE A 67 -6.62 2.71 10.93
C ILE A 67 -5.35 3.49 10.62
N ASP A 68 -5.30 4.08 9.44
CA ASP A 68 -4.25 5.00 9.01
C ASP A 68 -4.86 6.33 8.59
N ALA A 69 -4.27 7.41 9.05
CA ALA A 69 -4.51 8.76 8.56
C ALA A 69 -3.31 9.22 7.72
N ILE A 70 -3.58 9.86 6.60
CA ILE A 70 -2.59 10.34 5.65
C ILE A 70 -2.84 11.83 5.45
N GLN A 71 -1.78 12.60 5.44
CA GLN A 71 -1.82 14.03 5.16
C GLN A 71 -0.60 14.42 4.32
N THR A 72 -0.84 15.11 3.23
CA THR A 72 0.20 15.75 2.43
C THR A 72 0.37 17.22 2.84
N PRO A 73 1.43 17.89 2.36
CA PRO A 73 1.61 19.32 2.56
C PRO A 73 0.46 20.14 1.97
N SER A 74 0.30 21.35 2.47
CA SER A 74 -0.72 22.32 2.01
C SER A 74 -0.66 22.63 0.51
N ALA A 75 0.51 22.48 -0.12
CA ALA A 75 0.64 22.68 -1.57
C ALA A 75 -0.12 21.61 -2.39
N VAL A 76 -0.36 20.43 -1.84
CA VAL A 76 -1.14 19.33 -2.46
C VAL A 76 -2.48 19.16 -1.75
N ASP A 77 -2.49 19.42 -0.44
CA ASP A 77 -3.62 19.34 0.49
C ASP A 77 -4.48 18.07 0.35
N ALA A 78 -3.80 16.94 0.15
CA ALA A 78 -4.47 15.64 0.12
C ALA A 78 -4.53 15.06 1.54
N THR A 79 -5.72 14.64 1.93
CA THR A 79 -5.98 13.92 3.18
C THR A 79 -6.54 12.55 2.88
N GLY A 80 -6.24 11.57 3.72
CA GLY A 80 -6.74 10.21 3.53
C GLY A 80 -6.93 9.46 4.83
N VAL A 81 -7.84 8.50 4.79
CA VAL A 81 -8.05 7.51 5.85
C VAL A 81 -8.17 6.12 5.25
N ILE A 82 -7.55 5.15 5.89
CA ILE A 82 -7.68 3.72 5.57
C ILE A 82 -8.06 3.01 6.87
N ALA A 83 -9.13 2.25 6.85
CA ALA A 83 -9.58 1.46 8.00
C ALA A 83 -9.82 0.01 7.59
N THR A 84 -9.46 -0.93 8.45
CA THR A 84 -9.67 -2.36 8.22
C THR A 84 -10.07 -3.05 9.51
N VAL A 85 -10.95 -4.02 9.37
CA VAL A 85 -11.33 -4.96 10.44
C VAL A 85 -11.19 -6.37 9.90
N ARG A 86 -10.49 -7.25 10.61
CA ARG A 86 -10.29 -8.64 10.20
C ARG A 86 -10.51 -9.59 11.36
N VAL A 87 -11.12 -10.73 11.09
CA VAL A 87 -11.41 -11.79 12.04
C VAL A 87 -11.06 -13.16 11.46
N PRO A 88 -10.64 -14.12 12.28
CA PRO A 88 -10.47 -15.49 11.82
C PRO A 88 -11.84 -16.13 11.52
N ALA A 89 -11.92 -16.83 10.41
CA ALA A 89 -13.09 -17.56 9.95
C ALA A 89 -12.81 -19.07 9.90
N GLY A 90 -12.15 -19.60 10.92
CA GLY A 90 -11.84 -21.00 11.07
C GLY A 90 -10.99 -21.55 9.93
N LYS A 91 -11.44 -22.66 9.31
CA LYS A 91 -10.69 -23.33 8.24
C LYS A 91 -10.61 -22.55 6.94
N ILE A 92 -11.45 -21.55 6.73
CA ILE A 92 -11.40 -20.72 5.51
C ILE A 92 -10.35 -19.62 5.58
N GLY A 93 -9.76 -19.34 6.74
CA GLY A 93 -8.69 -18.37 6.94
C GLY A 93 -9.16 -17.14 7.71
N GLN A 94 -8.80 -15.96 7.26
CA GLN A 94 -9.24 -14.68 7.81
C GLN A 94 -10.13 -13.96 6.81
N VAL A 95 -11.17 -13.32 7.30
CA VAL A 95 -12.07 -12.45 6.52
C VAL A 95 -12.11 -11.08 7.17
N GLY A 96 -12.43 -10.07 6.38
CA GLY A 96 -12.51 -8.72 6.90
C GLY A 96 -13.19 -7.76 5.95
N VAL A 97 -13.32 -6.55 6.43
CA VAL A 97 -13.78 -5.41 5.65
C VAL A 97 -12.70 -4.34 5.63
N LEU A 98 -12.64 -3.61 4.54
CA LEU A 98 -11.76 -2.47 4.40
C LEU A 98 -12.55 -1.26 3.87
N PHE A 99 -12.07 -0.12 4.27
CA PHE A 99 -12.51 1.18 3.79
C PHE A 99 -11.30 2.06 3.60
N GLY A 100 -11.25 2.81 2.53
CA GLY A 100 -10.24 3.82 2.29
C GLY A 100 -10.83 4.99 1.52
N ARG A 101 -10.45 6.20 1.90
CA ARG A 101 -10.80 7.42 1.19
C ARG A 101 -9.58 8.34 1.17
N VAL A 102 -9.27 8.87 0.01
CA VAL A 102 -8.23 9.90 -0.18
C VAL A 102 -8.84 11.01 -1.00
N GLY A 103 -8.67 12.24 -0.58
CA GLY A 103 -9.25 13.39 -1.26
C GLY A 103 -8.37 14.62 -1.15
N LEU A 104 -8.61 15.60 -2.00
CA LEU A 104 -8.07 16.95 -1.89
C LEU A 104 -9.05 17.81 -1.10
N SER A 105 -8.52 18.64 -0.21
CA SER A 105 -9.31 19.57 0.57
C SER A 105 -9.28 20.95 -0.10
N ASP A 106 -10.29 21.74 0.19
CA ASP A 106 -10.32 23.21 -0.06
C ASP A 106 -10.10 23.66 -1.50
N ILE A 107 -10.45 22.84 -2.50
CA ILE A 107 -10.48 23.30 -3.88
C ILE A 107 -11.69 24.21 -4.05
N SER A 108 -11.45 25.51 -4.07
CA SER A 108 -12.50 26.52 -4.21
C SER A 108 -12.96 26.62 -5.66
N GLN A 109 -14.27 26.63 -5.86
CA GLN A 109 -14.88 26.99 -7.12
C GLN A 109 -15.04 28.51 -7.19
N THR A 110 -14.58 29.12 -8.29
CA THR A 110 -14.78 30.54 -8.58
C THR A 110 -15.44 30.69 -9.94
N VAL A 111 -16.43 31.55 -10.06
CA VAL A 111 -17.13 31.90 -11.31
C VAL A 111 -17.19 33.40 -11.40
N ASP A 112 -16.55 33.97 -12.40
CA ASP A 112 -16.56 35.43 -12.72
C ASP A 112 -16.14 36.38 -11.57
N SER A 113 -15.83 35.87 -10.39
CA SER A 113 -15.40 36.62 -9.20
C SER A 113 -14.27 35.84 -8.50
N PRO A 114 -13.30 36.55 -7.87
CA PRO A 114 -12.30 35.88 -7.01
C PRO A 114 -12.89 35.27 -5.73
N ASP A 115 -14.13 35.61 -5.37
CA ASP A 115 -14.79 35.08 -4.20
C ASP A 115 -15.25 33.63 -4.45
N PRO A 116 -14.95 32.70 -3.53
CA PRO A 116 -15.39 31.34 -3.67
C PRO A 116 -16.91 31.20 -3.70
N THR A 117 -17.44 30.53 -4.72
CA THR A 117 -18.87 30.22 -4.86
C THR A 117 -19.22 28.82 -4.35
N GLY A 118 -18.22 27.96 -4.11
CA GLY A 118 -18.39 26.61 -3.64
C GLY A 118 -17.08 25.87 -3.43
N VAL A 119 -17.19 24.58 -3.11
CA VAL A 119 -16.04 23.65 -2.99
C VAL A 119 -16.19 22.58 -4.05
N ILE A 120 -15.12 22.33 -4.79
CA ILE A 120 -15.06 21.26 -5.79
C ILE A 120 -14.68 19.95 -5.06
N PRO A 121 -15.57 18.93 -5.00
CA PRO A 121 -15.22 17.66 -4.39
C PRO A 121 -14.26 16.87 -5.27
N VAL A 122 -13.08 16.53 -4.73
CA VAL A 122 -12.10 15.66 -5.38
C VAL A 122 -11.69 14.57 -4.42
N TYR A 123 -12.14 13.34 -4.66
CA TYR A 123 -11.75 12.20 -3.84
C TYR A 123 -11.84 10.88 -4.59
N THR A 124 -11.16 9.88 -4.04
CA THR A 124 -11.33 8.48 -4.39
C THR A 124 -11.64 7.67 -3.13
N LEU A 125 -12.54 6.71 -3.25
CA LEU A 125 -13.00 5.85 -2.16
C LEU A 125 -12.92 4.39 -2.60
N ALA A 126 -12.50 3.51 -1.69
CA ALA A 126 -12.60 2.07 -1.85
C ALA A 126 -13.23 1.47 -0.59
N ALA A 127 -14.25 0.62 -0.76
CA ALA A 127 -14.89 -0.09 0.34
C ALA A 127 -15.15 -1.54 -0.09
N GLY A 128 -14.78 -2.51 0.73
CA GLY A 128 -14.88 -3.89 0.30
C GLY A 128 -14.64 -4.93 1.36
N ALA A 129 -14.66 -6.19 0.92
CA ALA A 129 -14.37 -7.36 1.72
C ALA A 129 -13.01 -7.95 1.31
N THR A 130 -12.25 -8.38 2.30
CA THR A 130 -10.95 -9.03 2.11
C THR A 130 -10.97 -10.42 2.72
N TRP A 131 -10.27 -11.33 2.06
CA TRP A 131 -10.04 -12.68 2.52
C TRP A 131 -8.57 -13.03 2.41
N SER A 132 -8.06 -13.83 3.35
CA SER A 132 -6.70 -14.37 3.26
C SER A 132 -6.58 -15.71 3.97
N ARG A 133 -5.66 -16.55 3.50
CA ARG A 133 -5.42 -17.88 4.03
C ARG A 133 -3.98 -18.32 3.81
N LEU A 134 -3.45 -19.02 4.83
CA LEU A 134 -2.16 -19.70 4.69
C LEU A 134 -2.40 -21.09 4.05
N VAL A 135 -1.80 -21.34 2.89
CA VAL A 135 -1.86 -22.58 2.13
C VAL A 135 -0.44 -23.03 1.81
N ALA A 136 -0.03 -24.20 2.33
CA ALA A 136 1.31 -24.76 2.08
C ALA A 136 2.46 -23.75 2.29
N LYS A 137 2.42 -23.00 3.38
CA LYS A 137 3.39 -21.94 3.76
C LYS A 137 3.36 -20.70 2.85
N THR A 138 2.39 -20.58 1.98
CA THR A 138 2.14 -19.37 1.17
C THR A 138 0.87 -18.73 1.68
N SER A 139 0.93 -17.47 2.06
CA SER A 139 -0.25 -16.67 2.34
C SER A 139 -0.83 -16.21 1.02
N LEU A 140 -2.11 -16.48 0.82
CA LEU A 140 -2.89 -16.03 -0.33
C LEU A 140 -3.98 -15.09 0.17
N GLY A 141 -4.35 -14.12 -0.64
CA GLY A 141 -5.42 -13.20 -0.30
C GLY A 141 -6.14 -12.65 -1.52
N ALA A 142 -7.36 -12.23 -1.30
CA ALA A 142 -8.18 -11.55 -2.29
C ALA A 142 -9.01 -10.45 -1.61
N THR A 143 -9.26 -9.37 -2.35
CA THR A 143 -10.16 -8.29 -1.96
C THR A 143 -11.13 -8.02 -3.09
N LEU A 144 -12.40 -7.91 -2.78
CA LEU A 144 -13.43 -7.41 -3.68
C LEU A 144 -13.91 -6.08 -3.11
N ALA A 145 -13.75 -5.00 -3.86
CA ALA A 145 -14.08 -3.66 -3.40
C ALA A 145 -14.89 -2.88 -4.45
N PHE A 146 -15.84 -2.11 -3.96
CA PHE A 146 -16.45 -1.01 -4.69
C PHE A 146 -15.49 0.16 -4.65
N HIS A 147 -15.23 0.75 -5.79
CA HIS A 147 -14.33 1.88 -5.97
C HIS A 147 -15.08 3.03 -6.61
N GLU A 148 -14.99 4.21 -6.00
CA GLU A 148 -15.61 5.43 -6.49
C GLU A 148 -14.56 6.52 -6.62
N THR A 149 -14.63 7.28 -7.68
CA THR A 149 -13.84 8.50 -7.89
C THR A 149 -14.78 9.64 -8.23
N VAL A 150 -14.63 10.75 -7.52
CA VAL A 150 -15.37 11.98 -7.75
C VAL A 150 -14.39 13.10 -8.08
N LEU A 151 -14.66 13.80 -9.15
CA LEU A 151 -13.95 15.00 -9.57
C LEU A 151 -15.01 16.01 -10.02
N ASP A 152 -15.27 16.97 -9.18
CA ASP A 152 -16.36 17.93 -9.36
C ASP A 152 -17.71 17.21 -9.55
N ASP A 153 -18.46 17.51 -10.59
CA ASP A 153 -19.72 16.87 -10.96
C ASP A 153 -19.55 15.47 -11.59
N ASN A 154 -18.31 15.11 -11.95
CA ASN A 154 -18.02 13.83 -12.57
C ASN A 154 -17.82 12.75 -11.52
N ARG A 155 -18.68 11.74 -11.56
CA ARG A 155 -18.59 10.55 -10.72
C ARG A 155 -18.38 9.32 -11.57
N SER A 156 -17.40 8.52 -11.18
CA SER A 156 -17.10 7.21 -11.77
C SER A 156 -17.04 6.17 -10.67
N ASP A 157 -17.72 5.07 -10.86
CA ASP A 157 -17.73 3.94 -9.93
C ASP A 157 -17.48 2.62 -10.66
N ARG A 158 -16.93 1.66 -9.94
CA ARG A 158 -16.64 0.31 -10.45
C ARG A 158 -16.37 -0.67 -9.33
N TRP A 159 -16.47 -1.96 -9.64
CA TRP A 159 -15.95 -3.03 -8.80
C TRP A 159 -14.52 -3.36 -9.20
N THR A 160 -13.66 -3.55 -8.20
CA THR A 160 -12.28 -3.98 -8.37
C THR A 160 -12.04 -5.27 -7.60
N MET A 161 -11.12 -6.08 -8.10
CA MET A 161 -10.69 -7.31 -7.44
C MET A 161 -9.17 -7.32 -7.37
N ASP A 162 -8.65 -7.46 -6.16
CA ASP A 162 -7.22 -7.56 -5.91
C ASP A 162 -6.87 -8.97 -5.45
N VAL A 163 -5.73 -9.45 -5.86
CA VAL A 163 -5.17 -10.71 -5.40
C VAL A 163 -3.75 -10.50 -4.92
N GLY A 164 -3.37 -11.27 -3.91
CA GLY A 164 -2.04 -11.19 -3.34
C GLY A 164 -1.50 -12.54 -2.92
N ALA A 165 -0.19 -12.64 -2.87
CA ALA A 165 0.53 -13.77 -2.33
C ALA A 165 1.77 -13.30 -1.56
N SER A 166 2.10 -14.03 -0.49
CA SER A 166 3.32 -13.81 0.29
C SER A 166 3.84 -15.13 0.80
N ARG A 167 5.16 -15.32 0.77
CA ARG A 167 5.79 -16.53 1.28
C ARG A 167 7.13 -16.23 1.93
N SER A 168 7.31 -16.80 3.14
CA SER A 168 8.59 -16.80 3.85
C SER A 168 9.37 -18.08 3.57
N PHE A 169 10.70 -17.97 3.54
CA PHE A 169 11.64 -19.05 3.30
C PHE A 169 12.75 -19.04 4.36
N ALA A 170 13.42 -20.18 4.51
CA ALA A 170 14.60 -20.34 5.36
C ALA A 170 14.39 -19.83 6.81
N GLY A 171 13.24 -20.17 7.43
CA GLY A 171 12.93 -19.74 8.79
C GLY A 171 12.80 -18.21 8.90
N ASP A 172 12.04 -17.62 7.99
CA ASP A 172 11.77 -16.17 7.89
C ASP A 172 13.01 -15.30 7.62
N ARG A 173 14.06 -15.91 7.05
CA ARG A 173 15.21 -15.15 6.57
C ARG A 173 14.86 -14.34 5.32
N PHE A 174 14.01 -14.88 4.47
CA PHE A 174 13.57 -14.23 3.22
C PHE A 174 12.06 -14.27 3.13
N ARG A 175 11.47 -13.20 2.62
CA ARG A 175 10.06 -13.10 2.28
C ARG A 175 9.91 -12.51 0.88
N ILE A 176 9.09 -13.14 0.05
CA ILE A 176 8.70 -12.65 -1.26
C ILE A 176 7.20 -12.41 -1.21
N ALA A 177 6.76 -11.31 -1.79
CA ALA A 177 5.35 -10.96 -1.89
C ALA A 177 5.05 -10.32 -3.24
N ALA A 178 3.82 -10.53 -3.72
CA ALA A 178 3.28 -9.85 -4.88
C ALA A 178 1.79 -9.60 -4.68
N ALA A 179 1.28 -8.52 -5.25
CA ALA A 179 -0.12 -8.16 -5.20
C ALA A 179 -0.53 -7.36 -6.43
N THR A 180 -1.79 -7.49 -6.80
CA THR A 180 -2.46 -6.61 -7.73
C THR A 180 -3.28 -5.59 -6.94
N HIS A 181 -3.51 -4.43 -7.52
CA HIS A 181 -4.24 -3.34 -6.90
C HIS A 181 -5.23 -2.73 -7.88
N PHE A 182 -6.49 -2.67 -7.48
CA PHE A 182 -7.62 -2.08 -8.20
C PHE A 182 -7.88 -2.63 -9.61
N ILE A 183 -7.74 -3.93 -9.81
CA ILE A 183 -8.07 -4.56 -11.08
C ILE A 183 -9.59 -4.58 -11.28
N SER A 184 -10.08 -3.87 -12.28
CA SER A 184 -11.51 -3.87 -12.68
C SER A 184 -11.78 -4.77 -13.88
N SER A 185 -10.83 -4.85 -14.81
CA SER A 185 -10.91 -5.71 -15.98
C SER A 185 -9.52 -6.04 -16.52
N LEU A 186 -9.29 -7.27 -16.89
CA LEU A 186 -8.03 -7.68 -17.55
C LEU A 186 -7.86 -7.11 -18.96
N LYS A 187 -8.96 -6.60 -19.56
CA LYS A 187 -8.96 -6.01 -20.91
C LYS A 187 -8.93 -4.50 -20.92
N ALA A 188 -9.26 -3.86 -19.80
CA ALA A 188 -9.30 -2.41 -19.71
C ALA A 188 -7.90 -1.85 -19.45
N ASN A 189 -7.49 -0.87 -20.23
CA ASN A 189 -6.36 0.00 -19.92
C ASN A 189 -6.78 0.96 -18.79
N ASP A 190 -7.04 0.41 -17.60
CA ASP A 190 -7.43 1.21 -16.45
C ASP A 190 -6.17 1.77 -15.78
N PRO A 191 -6.00 3.09 -15.75
CA PRO A 191 -4.81 3.72 -15.19
C PRO A 191 -4.66 3.54 -13.66
N SER A 192 -5.66 3.02 -12.97
CA SER A 192 -5.58 2.73 -11.54
C SER A 192 -5.03 1.34 -11.21
N GLN A 193 -4.84 0.49 -12.20
CA GLN A 193 -4.32 -0.84 -11.96
C GLN A 193 -2.82 -0.79 -11.70
N ASP A 194 -2.43 -1.26 -10.54
CA ASP A 194 -1.02 -1.40 -10.15
C ASP A 194 -0.70 -2.87 -9.88
N LEU A 195 0.54 -3.23 -10.15
CA LEU A 195 1.13 -4.50 -9.76
C LEU A 195 2.31 -4.23 -8.83
N PHE A 196 2.29 -4.82 -7.66
CA PHE A 196 3.35 -4.71 -6.66
C PHE A 196 4.09 -6.02 -6.52
N ALA A 197 5.41 -5.97 -6.46
CA ALA A 197 6.24 -7.09 -6.04
C ALA A 197 7.27 -6.63 -5.02
N GLY A 198 7.67 -7.52 -4.12
CA GLY A 198 8.61 -7.19 -3.07
C GLY A 198 9.41 -8.39 -2.58
N LEU A 199 10.63 -8.13 -2.21
CA LEU A 199 11.56 -9.05 -1.57
C LEU A 199 12.07 -8.42 -0.28
N GLU A 200 12.06 -9.19 0.81
CA GLU A 200 12.66 -8.82 2.08
C GLU A 200 13.65 -9.91 2.50
N GLY A 201 14.83 -9.51 2.97
CA GLY A 201 15.84 -10.41 3.49
C GLY A 201 16.37 -9.94 4.84
N ARG A 202 16.56 -10.88 5.81
CA ARG A 202 17.25 -10.59 7.06
C ARG A 202 18.75 -10.54 6.79
N VAL A 203 19.32 -9.33 6.89
CA VAL A 203 20.74 -9.06 6.64
C VAL A 203 21.57 -9.40 7.87
N TRP A 204 21.01 -9.06 9.07
CA TRP A 204 21.70 -9.30 10.32
C TRP A 204 20.69 -9.57 11.45
N SER A 205 21.12 -10.37 12.44
CA SER A 205 20.39 -10.51 13.69
C SER A 205 21.35 -10.84 14.81
N GLY A 206 21.24 -10.11 15.90
CA GLY A 206 22.10 -10.21 17.08
C GLY A 206 21.39 -9.72 18.33
N ALA A 207 22.16 -9.50 19.39
CA ALA A 207 21.70 -8.86 20.62
C ALA A 207 22.44 -7.53 20.79
N LEU A 208 21.72 -6.51 21.21
CA LEU A 208 22.27 -5.21 21.61
C LEU A 208 21.70 -4.87 22.98
N SER A 209 22.55 -4.70 23.99
CA SER A 209 22.14 -4.43 25.38
C SER A 209 21.12 -5.44 25.95
N GLY A 210 21.20 -6.71 25.51
CA GLY A 210 20.28 -7.77 25.95
C GLY A 210 19.02 -7.92 25.07
N ASP A 211 18.66 -6.93 24.27
CA ASP A 211 17.54 -7.02 23.36
C ASP A 211 17.94 -7.60 22.01
N ARG A 212 17.07 -8.42 21.45
CA ARG A 212 17.26 -8.94 20.10
C ARG A 212 17.05 -7.82 19.07
N VAL A 213 18.05 -7.64 18.21
CA VAL A 213 17.97 -6.71 17.08
C VAL A 213 17.96 -7.51 15.77
N VAL A 214 17.08 -7.15 14.86
CA VAL A 214 16.98 -7.74 13.52
C VAL A 214 17.03 -6.64 12.49
N VAL A 215 18.00 -6.74 11.56
CA VAL A 215 18.11 -5.81 10.42
C VAL A 215 17.66 -6.52 9.15
N ARG A 216 16.81 -5.86 8.38
CA ARG A 216 16.25 -6.36 7.12
C ARG A 216 16.57 -5.41 5.98
N GLY A 217 16.93 -5.98 4.83
CA GLY A 217 16.96 -5.27 3.56
C GLY A 217 15.68 -5.57 2.78
N ARG A 218 15.19 -4.59 2.02
CA ARG A 218 13.98 -4.71 1.21
C ARG A 218 14.19 -4.15 -0.18
N TYR A 219 13.57 -4.79 -1.13
CA TYR A 219 13.43 -4.28 -2.48
C TYR A 219 11.98 -4.43 -2.91
N GLY A 220 11.44 -3.41 -3.55
CA GLY A 220 10.12 -3.41 -4.13
C GLY A 220 10.14 -2.85 -5.54
N ILE A 221 9.16 -3.27 -6.31
CA ILE A 221 8.88 -2.73 -7.62
C ILE A 221 7.37 -2.59 -7.78
N SER A 222 6.95 -1.45 -8.30
CA SER A 222 5.56 -1.17 -8.63
C SER A 222 5.45 -0.89 -10.11
N PHE A 223 4.49 -1.51 -10.76
CA PHE A 223 4.17 -1.28 -12.15
C PHE A 223 2.77 -0.67 -12.21
N GLY A 224 2.68 0.58 -12.58
CA GLY A 224 1.44 1.25 -12.85
C GLY A 224 1.08 1.25 -14.33
N HIS A 225 -0.02 1.90 -14.66
CA HIS A 225 -0.43 2.08 -16.05
C HIS A 225 0.65 2.84 -16.84
N GLY A 226 1.02 2.32 -18.02
CA GLY A 226 2.12 2.85 -18.84
C GLY A 226 3.46 2.17 -18.59
N PHE A 227 3.54 1.20 -17.65
CA PHE A 227 4.70 0.32 -17.38
C PHE A 227 6.02 1.03 -17.06
N THR A 228 5.98 2.26 -16.56
CA THR A 228 7.14 2.78 -15.86
C THR A 228 7.25 2.05 -14.52
N ALA A 229 8.36 1.37 -14.32
CA ALA A 229 8.63 0.70 -13.07
C ALA A 229 9.13 1.70 -12.03
N ASP A 230 8.44 1.76 -10.89
CA ASP A 230 8.92 2.48 -9.72
C ASP A 230 9.69 1.50 -8.83
N HIS A 231 10.93 1.83 -8.53
CA HIS A 231 11.82 0.99 -7.72
C HIS A 231 11.89 1.51 -6.29
N GLN A 232 11.89 0.60 -5.33
CA GLN A 232 11.93 0.91 -3.90
C GLN A 232 13.02 0.08 -3.23
N PHE A 233 13.96 0.74 -2.58
CA PHE A 233 15.02 0.12 -1.80
C PHE A 233 14.86 0.51 -0.35
N GLY A 234 14.78 -0.47 0.54
CA GLY A 234 14.52 -0.21 1.94
C GLY A 234 15.43 -0.97 2.88
N ALA A 235 15.55 -0.45 4.08
CA ALA A 235 16.12 -1.12 5.23
C ALA A 235 15.22 -0.94 6.45
N GLY A 236 15.20 -1.92 7.33
CA GLY A 236 14.47 -1.84 8.59
C GLY A 236 15.29 -2.44 9.72
N ALA A 237 15.19 -1.86 10.92
CA ALA A 237 15.79 -2.37 12.14
C ALA A 237 14.71 -2.54 13.20
N GLU A 238 14.58 -3.75 13.75
CA GLU A 238 13.63 -4.10 14.81
C GLU A 238 14.39 -4.33 16.11
N PHE A 239 14.03 -3.61 17.16
CA PHE A 239 14.62 -3.70 18.49
C PHE A 239 13.62 -4.39 19.43
N GLY A 240 13.96 -5.62 19.81
CA GLY A 240 13.06 -6.48 20.56
C GLY A 240 11.76 -6.71 19.79
N LYS A 241 10.64 -6.48 20.48
CA LYS A 241 9.28 -6.50 19.90
C LYS A 241 8.58 -5.15 19.99
N ILE A 242 9.32 -4.12 20.43
CA ILE A 242 8.75 -2.84 20.87
C ILE A 242 8.91 -1.79 19.80
N VAL A 243 10.11 -1.60 19.25
CA VAL A 243 10.39 -0.51 18.32
C VAL A 243 10.97 -1.05 17.03
N ALA A 244 10.55 -0.48 15.92
CA ALA A 244 11.19 -0.70 14.62
C ALA A 244 11.32 0.63 13.88
N PHE A 245 12.43 0.76 13.17
CA PHE A 245 12.72 1.86 12.26
C PHE A 245 12.77 1.33 10.85
N ASP A 246 12.15 2.04 9.94
CA ASP A 246 12.13 1.71 8.52
C ASP A 246 12.61 2.93 7.71
N LEU A 247 13.46 2.68 6.73
CA LEU A 247 13.93 3.67 5.77
C LEU A 247 13.75 3.12 4.38
N MET A 248 13.21 3.90 3.46
CA MET A 248 13.02 3.53 2.07
C MET A 248 13.45 4.67 1.14
N LEU A 249 14.12 4.31 0.06
CA LEU A 249 14.39 5.17 -1.09
C LEU A 249 13.51 4.70 -2.24
N ALA A 250 12.54 5.51 -2.61
CA ALA A 250 11.68 5.27 -3.77
C ALA A 250 12.22 6.03 -4.98
N ARG A 251 12.42 5.32 -6.09
CA ARG A 251 12.69 5.90 -7.39
C ARG A 251 11.40 5.87 -8.18
N GLU A 252 10.85 7.02 -8.42
CA GLU A 252 9.66 7.18 -9.27
C GLU A 252 10.10 7.41 -10.71
N GLY A 253 9.44 6.70 -11.64
CA GLY A 253 9.58 6.95 -13.05
C GLY A 253 9.14 8.37 -13.38
N SER A 254 9.71 8.97 -14.43
CA SER A 254 9.40 10.34 -14.79
C SER A 254 7.93 10.49 -15.21
N TYR A 255 7.25 11.47 -14.63
CA TYR A 255 5.99 11.98 -15.13
C TYR A 255 6.29 13.16 -16.07
N GLY A 256 6.00 12.99 -17.36
CA GLY A 256 6.24 14.04 -18.36
C GLY A 256 7.71 14.22 -18.75
N SER A 257 8.16 15.46 -18.90
CA SER A 257 9.53 15.83 -19.31
C SER A 257 10.55 15.83 -18.18
N GLY A 258 10.12 15.56 -16.93
CA GLY A 258 11.00 15.48 -15.77
C GLY A 258 11.77 14.15 -15.72
N GLY A 259 13.01 14.16 -15.21
CA GLY A 259 13.79 12.96 -14.96
C GLY A 259 13.23 12.15 -13.78
N ALA A 260 13.61 10.86 -13.67
CA ALA A 260 13.31 10.06 -12.50
C ALA A 260 13.91 10.68 -11.23
N SER A 261 13.11 10.78 -10.16
CA SER A 261 13.52 11.32 -8.88
C SER A 261 13.67 10.24 -7.81
N TRP A 262 14.57 10.47 -6.85
CA TRP A 262 14.70 9.65 -5.66
C TRP A 262 14.08 10.36 -4.47
N ARG A 263 13.28 9.63 -3.70
CA ARG A 263 12.57 10.16 -2.55
C ARG A 263 12.77 9.28 -1.34
N PRO A 264 13.33 9.80 -0.24
CA PRO A 264 13.45 9.10 1.02
C PRO A 264 12.13 9.13 1.80
N VAL A 265 11.78 7.97 2.36
CA VAL A 265 10.64 7.78 3.26
C VAL A 265 11.16 7.14 4.53
N ALA A 266 10.89 7.72 5.68
CA ALA A 266 11.29 7.21 6.98
C ALA A 266 10.06 6.86 7.83
N GLY A 267 10.14 5.76 8.58
CA GLY A 267 9.07 5.29 9.45
C GLY A 267 9.56 4.79 10.79
N VAL A 268 8.71 4.96 11.80
CA VAL A 268 8.88 4.40 13.14
C VAL A 268 7.63 3.62 13.51
N ARG A 269 7.82 2.43 14.05
CA ARG A 269 6.73 1.61 14.59
C ARG A 269 7.00 1.33 16.06
N ILE A 270 5.99 1.55 16.90
CA ILE A 270 6.07 1.31 18.34
C ILE A 270 4.93 0.37 18.72
N ALA A 271 5.26 -0.74 19.38
CA ALA A 271 4.30 -1.72 19.86
C ALA A 271 4.15 -1.62 21.37
N ILE A 272 2.94 -1.39 21.85
CA ILE A 272 2.59 -1.27 23.26
C ILE A 272 1.44 -2.22 23.55
N GLY A 273 1.75 -3.37 24.14
CA GLY A 273 0.76 -4.41 24.42
C GLY A 273 0.09 -4.92 23.14
N LYS A 274 -1.22 -4.71 23.01
CA LYS A 274 -2.00 -5.10 21.83
C LYS A 274 -2.02 -4.06 20.71
N TYR A 275 -1.48 -2.88 20.96
CA TYR A 275 -1.48 -1.76 20.02
C TYR A 275 -0.13 -1.64 19.33
N ARG A 276 -0.15 -1.20 18.08
CA ARG A 276 1.02 -0.77 17.32
C ARG A 276 0.71 0.59 16.72
N ILE A 277 1.58 1.54 16.94
CA ILE A 277 1.51 2.87 16.34
C ILE A 277 2.61 2.96 15.29
N THR A 278 2.28 3.45 14.13
CA THR A 278 3.20 3.68 13.01
C THR A 278 3.17 5.16 12.65
N LEU A 279 4.35 5.76 12.56
CA LEU A 279 4.53 7.13 12.06
C LEU A 279 5.44 7.05 10.85
N THR A 280 5.05 7.66 9.76
CA THR A 280 5.85 7.69 8.54
C THR A 280 5.90 9.12 8.00
N ARG A 281 7.07 9.51 7.52
CA ARG A 281 7.31 10.76 6.83
C ARG A 281 7.93 10.46 5.48
N ASP A 282 7.31 10.96 4.44
CA ASP A 282 7.84 11.05 3.10
C ASP A 282 8.33 12.49 2.88
N THR A 283 9.53 12.65 2.37
CA THR A 283 10.11 14.00 2.14
C THR A 283 9.49 14.75 0.98
N GLY A 284 8.62 14.08 0.19
CA GLY A 284 7.99 14.67 -0.99
C GLY A 284 8.89 14.71 -2.21
N VAL A 285 8.32 15.08 -3.34
CA VAL A 285 8.98 15.26 -4.63
C VAL A 285 8.89 16.73 -5.02
N ASN A 286 9.97 17.30 -5.59
CA ASN A 286 9.99 18.64 -6.20
C ASN A 286 9.55 19.77 -5.26
N ASP A 287 10.05 19.80 -4.04
CA ASP A 287 9.80 20.85 -3.05
C ASP A 287 8.32 21.05 -2.65
N LEU A 288 7.44 20.11 -2.99
CA LEU A 288 6.04 20.13 -2.59
C LEU A 288 5.83 19.88 -1.09
N GLY A 289 6.91 19.58 -0.36
CA GLY A 289 6.91 19.37 1.09
C GLY A 289 6.66 17.90 1.48
N SER A 290 6.65 17.66 2.79
CA SER A 290 6.58 16.30 3.35
C SER A 290 5.15 15.81 3.51
N ALA A 291 4.89 14.57 3.13
CA ALA A 291 3.67 13.86 3.48
C ALA A 291 3.87 13.01 4.74
N TYR A 292 2.80 12.82 5.50
CA TYR A 292 2.80 12.08 6.76
C TYR A 292 1.74 11.00 6.74
N ARG A 293 2.04 9.90 7.41
CA ARG A 293 1.07 8.85 7.72
C ARG A 293 1.17 8.47 9.18
N VAL A 294 0.05 8.43 9.85
CA VAL A 294 -0.10 7.94 11.22
C VAL A 294 -1.01 6.74 11.18
N GLY A 295 -0.51 5.59 11.59
CA GLY A 295 -1.25 4.33 11.65
C GLY A 295 -1.39 3.85 13.09
N MET A 296 -2.51 3.22 13.38
CA MET A 296 -2.73 2.48 14.61
C MET A 296 -3.35 1.12 14.29
N ASP A 297 -2.68 0.08 14.73
CA ASP A 297 -3.17 -1.29 14.70
C ASP A 297 -3.51 -1.77 16.10
N ALA A 298 -4.59 -2.53 16.26
CA ALA A 298 -4.94 -3.22 17.49
C ALA A 298 -5.18 -4.71 17.22
N ARG A 299 -4.64 -5.58 18.09
CA ARG A 299 -4.76 -7.04 17.99
C ARG A 299 -5.28 -7.60 19.29
N PHE A 300 -6.44 -8.22 19.22
CA PHE A 300 -7.09 -8.87 20.33
C PHE A 300 -6.91 -10.38 20.19
N ARG A 301 -6.44 -11.03 21.26
CA ARG A 301 -6.21 -12.48 21.35
C ARG A 301 -7.34 -13.20 22.05
#